data_7b0f169c21eb0882717f8146074b7c4c
#
_entry.id   7b0f169c21eb0882717f8146074b7c4c
#
_cell.length_a   1.000
_cell.length_b   1.000
_cell.length_c   1.000
_cell.angle_alpha   90.00
_cell.angle_beta   90.00
_cell.angle_gamma   90.00
#
_symmetry.space_group_name_H-M   'P 1'
#
loop_
_entity.id
_entity.type
_entity.pdbx_description
1 polymer ?
#
loop_
_entity_poly.entity_id
_entity_poly.type
_entity_poly.pdbx_seq_one_letter_code
_entity_poly.pdbx_strand_id
1 'polypeptide(L)'
;MEVLKLYIHVNGCEKVESECATVQMISFDGRCDGDYFRGEILPGGVDTQIYYKDQPSKLSARYLVQGIDHTGRGCRIFIENNGIMYDGETITRPVIYTDSIALKWMETASM
;
A
#
# COMPACT_ATOMS: atom_id res chain seq x y z
N MET A 1 1.64 7.80 -14.87
CA MET A 1 1.51 9.08 -14.14
C MET A 1 1.72 8.85 -12.65
N GLU A 2 2.61 9.59 -12.06
CA GLU A 2 2.85 9.50 -10.62
C GLU A 2 1.80 10.35 -9.89
N VAL A 3 1.00 9.69 -9.04
CA VAL A 3 -0.06 10.37 -8.29
C VAL A 3 0.39 10.66 -6.86
N LEU A 4 1.05 9.69 -6.23
CA LEU A 4 1.54 9.82 -4.87
C LEU A 4 2.94 9.24 -4.77
N LYS A 5 3.79 9.92 -4.03
CA LYS A 5 5.13 9.44 -3.70
C LYS A 5 5.13 9.04 -2.23
N LEU A 6 5.49 7.80 -1.97
CA LEU A 6 5.48 7.24 -0.61
C LEU A 6 6.91 7.15 -0.08
N TYR A 7 7.08 7.59 1.16
CA TYR A 7 8.33 7.49 1.89
C TYR A 7 8.10 6.55 3.06
N ILE A 8 8.51 5.30 2.88
CA ILE A 8 8.19 4.21 3.78
C ILE A 8 9.27 4.06 4.84
N HIS A 9 8.85 3.92 6.10
CA HIS A 9 9.70 3.59 7.23
C HIS A 9 9.26 2.25 7.79
N VAL A 10 10.12 1.24 7.70
CA VAL A 10 9.81 -0.11 8.19
C VAL A 10 10.04 -0.15 9.70
N ASN A 11 9.02 -0.59 10.43
CA ASN A 11 9.04 -0.66 11.90
C ASN A 11 9.36 -2.05 12.42
N GLY A 12 9.03 -3.08 11.65
CA GLY A 12 9.28 -4.44 12.10
C GLY A 12 8.87 -5.45 11.04
N CYS A 13 9.24 -6.68 11.29
CA CYS A 13 8.91 -7.79 10.40
C CYS A 13 8.74 -9.05 11.25
N GLU A 14 7.61 -9.71 11.08
CA GLU A 14 7.34 -11.00 11.72
C GLU A 14 7.15 -12.04 10.63
N LYS A 15 7.62 -13.24 10.89
CA LYS A 15 7.71 -14.26 9.87
C LYS A 15 7.36 -15.64 10.41
N VAL A 16 6.72 -16.45 9.59
CA VAL A 16 6.51 -17.87 9.86
C VAL A 16 6.93 -18.68 8.63
N GLU A 17 7.58 -19.78 8.86
CA GLU A 17 7.98 -20.71 7.79
C GLU A 17 7.19 -21.99 7.94
N SER A 18 6.40 -22.33 6.92
CA SER A 18 5.68 -23.60 6.87
C SER A 18 6.32 -24.50 5.82
N GLU A 19 5.81 -25.72 5.71
CA GLU A 19 6.32 -26.65 4.71
C GLU A 19 6.07 -26.18 3.28
N CYS A 20 4.99 -25.44 3.04
CA CYS A 20 4.60 -25.03 1.69
C CYS A 20 4.83 -23.55 1.38
N ALA A 21 5.08 -22.73 2.40
CA ALA A 21 5.24 -21.29 2.17
C ALA A 21 5.96 -20.62 3.34
N THR A 22 6.57 -19.49 3.03
CA THR A 22 7.08 -18.56 4.05
C THR A 22 6.21 -17.31 4.00
N VAL A 23 5.67 -16.91 5.15
CA VAL A 23 4.85 -15.71 5.26
C VAL A 23 5.56 -14.70 6.12
N GLN A 24 5.64 -13.47 5.65
CA GLN A 24 6.17 -12.38 6.45
C GLN A 24 5.22 -11.19 6.42
N MET A 25 5.13 -10.52 7.56
CA MET A 25 4.34 -9.30 7.72
C MET A 25 5.27 -8.18 8.12
N ILE A 26 5.38 -7.20 7.24
CA ILE A 26 6.27 -6.06 7.42
C ILE A 26 5.42 -4.87 7.83
N SER A 27 5.59 -4.41 9.07
CA SER A 27 4.88 -3.23 9.55
C SER A 27 5.65 -1.97 9.17
N PHE A 28 4.91 -0.94 8.79
CA PHE A 28 5.52 0.30 8.33
C PHE A 28 4.64 1.50 8.63
N ASP A 29 5.27 2.66 8.65
CA ASP A 29 4.60 3.95 8.60
C ASP A 29 5.38 4.83 7.62
N GLY A 30 5.19 6.14 7.70
CA GLY A 30 5.87 7.07 6.82
C GLY A 30 4.95 8.20 6.40
N ARG A 31 5.25 8.75 5.23
CA ARG A 31 4.48 9.86 4.69
C ARG A 31 4.31 9.73 3.19
N CYS A 32 3.36 10.47 2.67
CA CYS A 32 3.17 10.54 1.23
C CYS A 32 3.06 11.99 0.77
N ASP A 33 3.42 12.20 -0.48
CA ASP A 33 3.49 13.52 -1.09
C ASP A 33 3.04 13.41 -2.54
N GLY A 34 2.33 14.42 -3.02
CA GLY A 34 1.89 14.46 -4.40
C GLY A 34 1.18 15.76 -4.71
N ASP A 35 0.81 15.95 -5.95
CA ASP A 35 0.15 17.19 -6.39
C ASP A 35 -1.29 17.29 -5.87
N TYR A 36 -1.90 16.15 -5.57
CA TYR A 36 -3.31 16.09 -5.17
C TYR A 36 -3.52 15.84 -3.69
N PHE A 37 -2.52 15.31 -3.00
CA PHE A 37 -2.64 14.92 -1.60
C PHE A 37 -1.28 14.89 -0.93
N ARG A 38 -1.28 15.25 0.35
CA ARG A 38 -0.07 15.26 1.17
C ARG A 38 -0.45 14.82 2.57
N GLY A 39 0.26 13.83 3.11
CA GLY A 39 -0.10 13.33 4.43
C GLY A 39 0.85 12.29 4.98
N GLU A 40 0.37 11.60 6.01
CA GLU A 40 1.14 10.61 6.74
C GLU A 40 0.45 9.26 6.69
N ILE A 41 1.26 8.19 6.69
CA ILE A 41 0.75 6.83 6.83
C ILE A 41 0.49 6.61 8.31
N LEU A 42 -0.76 6.26 8.64
CA LEU A 42 -1.15 6.01 10.01
C LEU A 42 -0.57 4.68 10.52
N PRO A 43 -0.39 4.53 11.84
CA PRO A 43 0.01 3.24 12.41
C PRO A 43 -0.95 2.13 11.99
N GLY A 44 -0.41 0.95 11.77
CA GLY A 44 -1.20 -0.21 11.32
C GLY A 44 -0.95 -0.61 9.88
N GLY A 45 -0.13 0.15 9.15
CA GLY A 45 0.28 -0.25 7.80
C GLY A 45 1.07 -1.55 7.84
N VAL A 46 0.70 -2.50 6.99
CA VAL A 46 1.38 -3.79 6.93
C VAL A 46 1.42 -4.30 5.49
N ASP A 47 2.58 -4.81 5.12
CA ASP A 47 2.80 -5.50 3.85
C ASP A 47 2.95 -6.99 4.17
N THR A 48 1.97 -7.79 3.75
CA THR A 48 1.98 -9.24 3.94
C THR A 48 2.48 -9.89 2.66
N GLN A 49 3.57 -10.62 2.77
CA GLN A 49 4.19 -11.30 1.63
C GLN A 49 4.16 -12.79 1.89
N ILE A 50 3.71 -13.55 0.88
CA ILE A 50 3.64 -15.01 0.97
C ILE A 50 4.49 -15.59 -0.16
N TYR A 51 5.56 -16.27 0.22
CA TYR A 51 6.49 -16.90 -0.72
C TYR A 51 6.18 -18.40 -0.75
N TYR A 52 5.51 -18.82 -1.82
CA TYR A 52 5.18 -20.23 -2.04
C TYR A 52 6.36 -20.96 -2.66
N LYS A 53 6.46 -22.26 -2.40
CA LYS A 53 7.53 -23.10 -2.98
C LYS A 53 7.25 -23.49 -4.41
N ASP A 54 5.99 -23.69 -4.78
CA ASP A 54 5.59 -24.28 -6.06
C ASP A 54 4.82 -23.34 -6.97
N GLN A 55 4.62 -22.08 -6.60
CA GLN A 55 3.81 -21.16 -7.39
C GLN A 55 4.27 -19.72 -7.12
N PRO A 56 3.83 -18.78 -7.95
CA PRO A 56 4.22 -17.38 -7.76
C PRO A 56 3.86 -16.84 -6.40
N SER A 57 4.74 -16.04 -5.85
CA SER A 57 4.55 -15.41 -4.55
C SER A 57 3.56 -14.25 -4.64
N LYS A 58 2.96 -13.92 -3.50
CA LYS A 58 1.95 -12.86 -3.42
C LYS A 58 2.37 -11.82 -2.41
N LEU A 59 1.90 -10.60 -2.62
CA LEU A 59 2.01 -9.55 -1.63
C LEU A 59 0.69 -8.79 -1.52
N SER A 60 0.44 -8.25 -0.34
CA SER A 60 -0.72 -7.41 -0.09
C SER A 60 -0.34 -6.38 0.97
N ALA A 61 -0.17 -5.15 0.56
CA ALA A 61 0.11 -4.04 1.47
C ALA A 61 -1.16 -3.24 1.69
N ARG A 62 -1.51 -3.01 2.96
CA ARG A 62 -2.71 -2.25 3.34
C ARG A 62 -2.34 -1.17 4.33
N TYR A 63 -2.80 0.04 4.06
CA TYR A 63 -2.50 1.16 4.94
C TYR A 63 -3.48 2.30 4.72
N LEU A 64 -3.60 3.14 5.76
CA LEU A 64 -4.37 4.37 5.69
C LEU A 64 -3.42 5.56 5.70
N VAL A 65 -3.68 6.53 4.86
CA VAL A 65 -2.98 7.81 4.92
C VAL A 65 -3.96 8.90 5.33
N GLN A 66 -3.47 9.86 6.08
CA GLN A 66 -4.27 10.99 6.58
C GLN A 66 -3.52 12.27 6.30
N GLY A 67 -4.22 13.24 5.74
CA GLY A 67 -3.60 14.51 5.43
C GLY A 67 -4.57 15.47 4.78
N ILE A 68 -4.08 16.20 3.78
CA ILE A 68 -4.80 17.30 3.15
C ILE A 68 -4.82 17.08 1.64
N ASP A 69 -6.00 17.21 1.03
CA ASP A 69 -6.10 17.18 -0.43
C ASP A 69 -5.75 18.55 -1.03
N HIS A 70 -5.72 18.62 -2.36
CA HIS A 70 -5.31 19.85 -3.06
C HIS A 70 -6.30 21.00 -2.88
N THR A 71 -7.49 20.75 -2.32
CA THR A 71 -8.44 21.81 -1.99
C THR A 71 -8.25 22.34 -0.57
N GLY A 72 -7.30 21.78 0.19
CA GLY A 72 -7.02 22.20 1.56
C GLY A 72 -7.87 21.51 2.61
N ARG A 73 -8.63 20.50 2.24
CA ARG A 73 -9.48 19.77 3.18
C ARG A 73 -8.77 18.56 3.74
N GLY A 74 -8.95 18.31 5.03
CA GLY A 74 -8.47 17.11 5.67
C GLY A 74 -9.22 15.89 5.18
N CYS A 75 -8.50 14.79 4.93
CA CYS A 75 -9.11 13.57 4.43
C CYS A 75 -8.23 12.37 4.69
N ARG A 76 -8.78 11.18 4.42
CA ARG A 76 -8.07 9.91 4.52
C ARG A 76 -8.18 9.15 3.22
N ILE A 77 -7.17 8.34 2.93
CA ILE A 77 -7.17 7.42 1.81
C ILE A 77 -6.77 6.05 2.31
N PHE A 78 -7.60 5.05 2.01
CA PHE A 78 -7.24 3.65 2.22
C PHE A 78 -6.60 3.14 0.94
N ILE A 79 -5.45 2.50 1.08
CA ILE A 79 -4.74 1.92 -0.06
C ILE A 79 -4.48 0.45 0.24
N GLU A 80 -4.89 -0.41 -0.68
CA GLU A 80 -4.57 -1.82 -0.67
C GLU A 80 -3.87 -2.14 -1.97
N ASN A 81 -2.62 -2.55 -1.89
CA ASN A 81 -1.82 -2.85 -3.07
C ASN A 81 -1.56 -4.35 -3.09
N ASN A 82 -2.29 -5.06 -3.94
CA ASN A 82 -2.17 -6.50 -4.10
C ASN A 82 -1.28 -6.80 -5.30
N GLY A 83 -0.41 -7.76 -5.16
CA GLY A 83 0.52 -8.10 -6.23
C GLY A 83 0.87 -9.56 -6.30
N ILE A 84 1.37 -9.95 -7.46
CA ILE A 84 1.92 -11.27 -7.73
C ILE A 84 3.35 -11.07 -8.19
N MET A 85 4.28 -11.81 -7.57
CA MET A 85 5.68 -11.81 -7.95
C MET A 85 5.94 -13.05 -8.81
N TYR A 86 6.27 -12.82 -10.06
CA TYR A 86 6.46 -13.89 -11.03
C TYR A 86 7.67 -13.58 -11.90
N ASP A 87 8.60 -14.53 -12.00
CA ASP A 87 9.76 -14.48 -12.88
C ASP A 87 10.58 -13.17 -12.72
N GLY A 88 10.79 -12.75 -11.47
CA GLY A 88 11.55 -11.54 -11.18
C GLY A 88 10.79 -10.24 -11.33
N GLU A 89 9.53 -10.29 -11.74
CA GLU A 89 8.69 -9.12 -11.89
C GLU A 89 7.59 -9.11 -10.82
N THR A 90 7.19 -7.93 -10.40
CA THR A 90 6.07 -7.75 -9.49
C THR A 90 5.00 -6.93 -10.19
N ILE A 91 3.82 -7.52 -10.33
CA ILE A 91 2.67 -6.85 -10.90
C ILE A 91 1.69 -6.56 -9.77
N THR A 92 1.36 -5.28 -9.57
CA THR A 92 0.48 -4.86 -8.49
C THR A 92 -0.76 -4.19 -9.03
N ARG A 93 -1.87 -4.34 -8.27
CA ARG A 93 -3.15 -3.69 -8.57
C ARG A 93 -3.62 -2.96 -7.32
N PRO A 94 -3.53 -1.63 -7.30
CA PRO A 94 -3.98 -0.87 -6.15
C PRO A 94 -5.51 -0.78 -6.11
N VAL A 95 -6.04 -0.85 -4.89
CA VAL A 95 -7.43 -0.55 -4.59
C VAL A 95 -7.41 0.66 -3.66
N ILE A 96 -8.18 1.67 -3.99
CA ILE A 96 -8.18 2.93 -3.26
C ILE A 96 -9.60 3.32 -2.88
N TYR A 97 -9.78 3.72 -1.62
CA TYR A 97 -11.03 4.32 -1.13
C TYR A 97 -10.70 5.57 -0.35
N THR A 98 -11.47 6.62 -0.54
CA THR A 98 -11.22 7.90 0.13
C THR A 98 -12.53 8.58 0.52
N ASP A 99 -12.47 9.37 1.60
CA ASP A 99 -13.58 10.24 2.00
C ASP A 99 -13.47 11.65 1.40
N SER A 100 -12.48 11.89 0.55
CA SER A 100 -12.32 13.18 -0.12
C SER A 100 -13.14 13.22 -1.41
N ILE A 101 -14.02 14.20 -1.53
CA ILE A 101 -14.77 14.42 -2.76
C ILE A 101 -13.83 14.77 -3.91
N ALA A 102 -12.80 15.58 -3.61
CA ALA A 102 -11.84 16.02 -4.61
C ALA A 102 -10.97 14.87 -5.14
N LEU A 103 -10.81 13.78 -4.37
CA LEU A 103 -9.98 12.64 -4.74
C LEU A 103 -10.77 11.40 -5.14
N LYS A 104 -12.09 11.53 -5.23
CA LYS A 104 -12.95 10.39 -5.53
C LYS A 104 -12.58 9.68 -6.83
N TRP A 105 -12.01 10.40 -7.78
CA TRP A 105 -11.56 9.83 -9.04
C TRP A 105 -10.50 8.74 -8.86
N MET A 106 -9.76 8.77 -7.75
CA MET A 106 -8.75 7.74 -7.47
C MET A 106 -9.33 6.36 -7.25
N GLU A 107 -10.62 6.29 -6.83
CA GLU A 107 -11.27 5.01 -6.56
C GLU A 107 -11.51 4.20 -7.83
N THR A 108 -11.58 4.86 -8.97
CA THR A 108 -11.84 4.22 -10.26
C THR A 108 -10.69 4.31 -11.22
N ALA A 109 -9.65 5.08 -10.88
CA ALA A 109 -8.50 5.23 -11.74
C ALA A 109 -7.63 3.97 -11.70
N SER A 110 -7.05 3.62 -12.84
CA SER A 110 -6.05 2.57 -12.93
C SER A 110 -4.69 3.21 -12.69
N MET A 111 -4.01 2.80 -11.63
CA MET A 111 -2.72 3.38 -11.27
C MET A 111 -1.61 2.36 -11.29
#